data_bba17b2ab45a68634bbb6ff35212401e
#
_entry.id   bba17b2ab45a68634bbb6ff35212401e
#
_cell.length_a   1.000
_cell.length_b   1.000
_cell.length_c   1.000
_cell.angle_alpha   90.00
_cell.angle_beta   90.00
_cell.angle_gamma   90.00
#
_symmetry.space_group_name_H-M   'P 1'
#
loop_
_entity.id
_entity.type
_entity.pdbx_description
1 polymer ?
#
loop_
_entity_poly.entity_id
_entity_poly.type
_entity_poly.pdbx_seq_one_letter_code
_entity_poly.pdbx_strand_id
1 'polypeptide(L)'
;MQFFKDILNGSDLFDGEWYKETYPDVARLGMDSAEHYLKYGWRMLRDPSTEFSTKFYLKFNSDVKSAGVNPLIHYITQGVNEG
;
A
#
# COMPACT_ATOMS: atom_id res chain seq x y z
N MET A 1 2.18 8.70 11.23
CA MET A 1 1.09 8.00 10.52
C MET A 1 0.37 8.88 9.52
N GLN A 2 -0.01 10.10 9.92
CA GLN A 2 -0.72 11.01 9.02
C GLN A 2 0.08 11.34 7.75
N PHE A 3 1.38 11.56 7.90
CA PHE A 3 2.25 11.86 6.76
C PHE A 3 2.18 10.77 5.68
N PHE A 4 2.26 9.51 6.08
CA PHE A 4 2.19 8.40 5.13
C PHE A 4 0.81 8.23 4.53
N LYS A 5 -0.24 8.48 5.32
CA LYS A 5 -1.61 8.44 4.81
C LYS A 5 -1.81 9.51 3.73
N ASP A 6 -1.26 10.69 3.94
CA ASP A 6 -1.35 11.77 2.96
C ASP A 6 -0.64 11.40 1.66
N ILE A 7 0.50 10.73 1.75
CA ILE A 7 1.21 10.26 0.56
C ILE A 7 0.34 9.27 -0.23
N LEU A 8 -0.28 8.31 0.46
CA LEU A 8 -1.12 7.33 -0.19
C LEU A 8 -2.35 7.99 -0.83
N ASN A 9 -3.05 8.83 -0.09
CA ASN A 9 -4.28 9.45 -0.56
C ASN A 9 -4.03 10.43 -1.71
N GLY A 10 -2.82 10.92 -1.84
CA GLY A 10 -2.43 11.78 -2.94
C GLY A 10 -1.95 11.04 -4.19
N SER A 11 -1.89 9.71 -4.14
CA SER A 11 -1.38 8.90 -5.24
C SER A 11 -2.52 8.22 -6.01
N ASP A 12 -2.41 8.21 -7.33
CA ASP A 12 -3.35 7.48 -8.18
C ASP A 12 -3.20 5.96 -8.04
N LEU A 13 -2.13 5.50 -7.40
CA LEU A 13 -1.88 4.08 -7.19
C LEU A 13 -2.59 3.54 -5.96
N PHE A 14 -3.21 4.41 -5.16
CA PHE A 14 -4.01 3.98 -4.01
C PHE A 14 -5.48 4.37 -4.22
N ASP A 15 -6.35 3.36 -4.18
CA ASP A 15 -7.80 3.56 -4.31
C ASP A 15 -8.47 2.99 -3.07
N GLY A 16 -8.81 3.88 -2.14
CA GLY A 16 -9.38 3.48 -0.85
C GLY A 16 -10.74 2.82 -0.95
N GLU A 17 -11.56 3.24 -1.90
CA GLU A 17 -12.89 2.62 -2.10
C GLU A 17 -12.77 1.23 -2.69
N TRP A 18 -11.94 1.08 -3.72
CA TRP A 18 -11.65 -0.22 -4.29
C TRP A 18 -11.08 -1.16 -3.22
N TYR A 19 -10.22 -0.65 -2.36
CA TYR A 19 -9.60 -1.42 -1.29
C TYR A 19 -10.66 -2.01 -0.34
N LYS A 20 -11.62 -1.18 0.08
CA LYS A 20 -12.69 -1.64 0.97
C LYS A 20 -13.63 -2.63 0.29
N GLU A 21 -13.91 -2.43 -0.98
CA GLU A 21 -14.77 -3.33 -1.73
C GLU A 21 -14.10 -4.68 -1.97
N THR A 22 -12.79 -4.65 -2.23
CA THR A 22 -12.01 -5.86 -2.49
C THR A 22 -11.75 -6.64 -1.21
N TYR A 23 -11.55 -5.91 -0.10
CA TYR A 23 -11.26 -6.52 1.21
C TYR A 23 -12.32 -6.07 2.23
N PRO A 24 -13.49 -6.71 2.23
CA PRO A 24 -14.62 -6.26 3.06
C PRO A 24 -14.35 -6.24 4.57
N ASP A 25 -13.39 -7.01 5.05
CA ASP A 25 -13.02 -7.00 6.47
C ASP A 25 -12.54 -5.62 6.92
N VAL A 26 -11.97 -4.83 6.02
CA VAL A 26 -11.52 -3.47 6.34
C VAL A 26 -12.72 -2.60 6.73
N ALA A 27 -13.80 -2.68 5.95
CA ALA A 27 -15.03 -1.95 6.26
C ALA A 27 -15.64 -2.42 7.58
N ARG A 28 -15.62 -3.73 7.83
CA ARG A 28 -16.15 -4.30 9.06
C ARG A 28 -15.37 -3.86 10.29
N LEU A 29 -14.06 -3.63 10.14
CA LEU A 29 -13.22 -3.13 11.22
C LEU A 29 -13.43 -1.64 11.49
N GLY A 30 -14.09 -0.94 10.58
CA GLY A 30 -14.26 0.49 10.68
C GLY A 30 -12.96 1.27 10.50
N MET A 31 -11.97 0.66 9.86
CA MET A 31 -10.69 1.31 9.64
C MET A 31 -10.66 2.10 8.34
N ASP A 32 -9.92 3.18 8.35
CA ASP A 32 -9.57 3.91 7.14
C ASP A 32 -8.73 3.00 6.22
N SER A 33 -9.00 3.04 4.92
CA SER A 33 -8.32 2.18 3.95
C SER A 33 -6.81 2.40 3.94
N ALA A 34 -6.37 3.65 3.92
CA ALA A 34 -4.95 3.97 3.90
C ALA A 34 -4.27 3.47 5.16
N GLU A 35 -4.91 3.66 6.31
CA GLU A 35 -4.36 3.19 7.58
C GLU A 35 -4.24 1.67 7.60
N HIS A 36 -5.26 0.97 7.13
CA HIS A 36 -5.22 -0.50 7.08
C HIS A 36 -4.09 -0.99 6.19
N TYR A 37 -3.97 -0.42 4.98
CA TYR A 37 -2.90 -0.82 4.07
C TYR A 37 -1.52 -0.56 4.68
N LEU A 38 -1.33 0.59 5.32
CA LEU A 38 -0.05 0.93 5.95
C LEU A 38 0.34 0.01 7.09
N LYS A 39 -0.64 -0.36 7.92
CA LYS A 39 -0.37 -1.16 9.12
C LYS A 39 -0.39 -2.66 8.86
N TYR A 40 -1.31 -3.13 8.06
CA TYR A 40 -1.56 -4.56 7.92
C TYR A 40 -1.58 -5.04 6.48
N GLY A 41 -2.24 -4.30 5.59
CA GLY A 41 -2.55 -4.78 4.26
C GLY A 41 -1.35 -5.19 3.44
N TRP A 42 -0.31 -4.37 3.42
CA TRP A 42 0.86 -4.70 2.62
C TRP A 42 1.59 -5.94 3.14
N ARG A 43 1.55 -6.18 4.46
CA ARG A 43 2.16 -7.39 5.05
C ARG A 43 1.37 -8.64 4.72
N MET A 44 0.07 -8.46 4.44
CA MET A 44 -0.82 -9.53 4.00
C MET A 44 -0.78 -9.70 2.48
N LEU A 45 0.08 -8.96 1.80
CA LEU A 45 0.23 -8.94 0.34
C LEU A 45 -1.03 -8.46 -0.37
N ARG A 46 -1.80 -7.61 0.28
CA ARG A 46 -2.98 -6.98 -0.34
C ARG A 46 -2.54 -5.82 -1.21
N ASP A 47 -3.29 -5.58 -2.28
CA ASP A 47 -2.98 -4.51 -3.21
C ASP A 47 -3.70 -3.22 -2.82
N PRO A 48 -3.08 -2.04 -3.10
CA PRO A 48 -3.73 -0.76 -2.83
C PRO A 48 -4.72 -0.36 -3.91
N SER A 49 -4.61 -0.94 -5.10
CA SER A 49 -5.49 -0.69 -6.24
C SER A 49 -5.24 -1.75 -7.31
N THR A 50 -5.93 -1.62 -8.44
CA THR A 50 -5.70 -2.50 -9.59
C THR A 50 -4.39 -2.16 -10.31
N GLU A 51 -3.79 -1.02 -10.00
CA GLU A 51 -2.62 -0.49 -10.72
C GLU A 51 -1.28 -0.82 -10.05
N PHE A 52 -1.30 -1.43 -8.85
CA PHE A 52 -0.07 -1.72 -8.12
C PHE A 52 -0.20 -3.08 -7.43
N SER A 53 0.76 -3.96 -7.68
CA SER A 53 0.81 -5.27 -7.03
C SER A 53 1.85 -5.26 -5.92
N THR A 54 1.40 -5.33 -4.69
CA THR A 54 2.27 -5.41 -3.51
C THR A 54 3.18 -6.62 -3.58
N LYS A 55 2.61 -7.78 -3.90
CA LYS A 55 3.37 -9.03 -4.00
C LYS A 55 4.45 -8.97 -5.07
N PHE A 56 4.10 -8.46 -6.24
CA PHE A 56 5.04 -8.35 -7.36
C PHE A 56 6.19 -7.41 -7.01
N TYR A 57 5.85 -6.25 -6.44
CA TYR A 57 6.87 -5.26 -6.09
C TYR A 57 7.88 -5.81 -5.08
N LEU A 58 7.39 -6.50 -4.04
CA LEU A 58 8.25 -7.08 -3.02
C LEU A 58 9.08 -8.24 -3.55
N LYS A 59 8.56 -8.97 -4.55
CA LYS A 59 9.31 -10.06 -5.18
C LYS A 59 10.56 -9.55 -5.89
N PHE A 60 10.43 -8.41 -6.56
CA PHE A 60 11.54 -7.82 -7.32
C PHE A 60 12.33 -6.78 -6.54
N ASN A 61 11.94 -6.51 -5.30
CA ASN A 61 12.63 -5.56 -4.43
C ASN A 61 12.75 -6.17 -3.03
N SER A 62 13.49 -7.27 -2.94
CA SER A 62 13.60 -8.02 -1.70
C SER A 62 14.23 -7.22 -0.56
N ASP A 63 15.03 -6.22 -0.88
CA ASP A 63 15.59 -5.31 0.12
C ASP A 63 14.50 -4.51 0.82
N VAL A 64 13.46 -4.11 0.08
CA VAL A 64 12.31 -3.40 0.66
C VAL A 64 11.56 -4.31 1.62
N LYS A 65 11.34 -5.57 1.21
CA LYS A 65 10.69 -6.56 2.05
C LYS A 65 11.48 -6.82 3.32
N SER A 66 12.79 -7.00 3.19
CA SER A 66 13.66 -7.27 4.33
C SER A 66 13.75 -6.08 5.28
N ALA A 67 13.68 -4.87 4.77
CA ALA A 67 13.72 -3.67 5.58
C ALA A 67 12.40 -3.37 6.30
N GLY A 68 11.31 -4.07 5.93
CA GLY A 68 10.01 -3.83 6.54
C GLY A 68 9.38 -2.51 6.13
N VAL A 69 9.72 -2.03 4.94
CA VAL A 69 9.22 -0.76 4.41
C VAL A 69 7.98 -1.03 3.56
N ASN A 70 6.96 -0.18 3.70
CA ASN A 70 5.76 -0.29 2.89
C ASN A 70 6.13 -0.13 1.41
N PRO A 71 5.76 -1.10 0.55
CA PRO A 71 6.20 -1.08 -0.85
C PRO A 71 5.65 0.08 -1.66
N LEU A 72 4.40 0.49 -1.43
CA LEU A 72 3.84 1.61 -2.19
C LEU A 72 4.49 2.93 -1.77
N ILE A 73 4.72 3.12 -0.48
CA ILE A 73 5.43 4.31 0.00
C ILE A 73 6.83 4.34 -0.61
N HIS A 74 7.52 3.20 -0.62
CA HIS A 74 8.86 3.12 -1.21
C HIS A 74 8.83 3.50 -2.70
N TYR A 75 7.87 2.96 -3.45
CA TYR A 75 7.75 3.26 -4.87
C TYR A 75 7.50 4.74 -5.12
N ILE A 76 6.57 5.34 -4.37
CA ILE A 76 6.22 6.76 -4.54
C ILE A 76 7.39 7.68 -4.21
N THR A 77 8.11 7.36 -3.12
CA THR A 77 9.15 8.26 -2.61
C THR A 77 10.53 7.99 -3.21
N GLN A 78 10.82 6.78 -3.67
CA GLN A 78 12.15 6.40 -4.14
C GLN A 78 12.14 5.64 -5.45
N GLY A 79 11.28 4.64 -5.59
CA GLY A 79 11.27 3.76 -6.75
C GLY A 79 11.01 4.46 -8.06
N VAL A 80 10.15 5.48 -8.05
CA VAL A 80 9.81 6.25 -9.25
C VAL A 80 11.06 6.93 -9.80
N ASN A 81 11.92 7.43 -8.92
CA ASN A 81 13.14 8.13 -9.32
C ASN A 81 14.26 7.18 -9.76
N GLU A 82 14.18 5.94 -9.36
CA GLU A 82 15.18 4.92 -9.74
C GLU A 82 14.86 4.30 -11.11
N GLY A 83 13.66 4.50 -11.53
CA GLY A 83 13.22 3.99 -12.73
C GLY A 83 12.69 3.53 -13.63
#